data_7d91b80559d3f4881bdbbd3658d28571
#
_entry.id   7d91b80559d3f4881bdbbd3658d28571
#
_cell.length_a   1.000
_cell.length_b   1.000
_cell.length_c   1.000
_cell.angle_alpha   90.00
_cell.angle_beta   90.00
_cell.angle_gamma   90.00
#
_symmetry.space_group_name_H-M   'P 1'
#
loop_
_entity.id
_entity.type
_entity.pdbx_description
1 polymer ?
#
loop_
_entity_poly.entity_id
_entity_poly.type
_entity_poly.pdbx_seq_one_letter_code
_entity_poly.pdbx_strand_id
1 'polypeptide(L)'
;MKQKKCLFGGLLCLFASIGSVAAQEVSDYSKLQPSDYSSITLPPLDLLFENAKSAPTYELATVKEQIERKLLAKEKRAFLGFFSLRGSYQYGMFGNESTYTDVAIAPYLTYATQAQNGYTVGAGVNIPLDGLFDLTARVKRQKLNVRTAQLEREVKFEEMKKEIILLYATATSQLNILKLNAEALMLANVQYSI
;
A
#
# COMPACT_ATOMS: atom_id res chain seq x y z
N MET A 1 0.11 -47.64 -11.59
CA MET A 1 -1.11 -47.56 -10.77
C MET A 1 -0.75 -47.27 -9.34
N LYS A 2 -1.48 -46.47 -8.66
CA LYS A 2 -1.45 -46.04 -7.25
C LYS A 2 -0.88 -44.69 -6.96
N GLN A 3 -1.84 -43.84 -6.71
CA GLN A 3 -2.06 -42.85 -5.64
C GLN A 3 -1.31 -41.51 -5.76
N LYS A 4 -2.02 -40.56 -6.38
CA LYS A 4 -1.89 -39.13 -6.12
C LYS A 4 -3.27 -38.61 -5.73
N LYS A 5 -3.69 -38.83 -4.52
CA LYS A 5 -4.86 -38.18 -3.89
C LYS A 5 -4.50 -38.00 -2.43
N CYS A 6 -4.16 -36.82 -2.00
CA CYS A 6 -4.25 -36.26 -0.63
C CYS A 6 -3.29 -35.05 -0.48
N LEU A 7 -3.58 -33.96 -1.19
CA LEU A 7 -2.90 -32.68 -0.96
C LEU A 7 -3.83 -31.45 -1.09
N PHE A 8 -5.15 -31.72 -1.06
CA PHE A 8 -6.14 -30.65 -1.19
C PHE A 8 -7.02 -30.45 0.08
N GLY A 9 -6.73 -31.19 1.16
CA GLY A 9 -7.50 -31.14 2.41
C GLY A 9 -6.95 -30.21 3.50
N GLY A 10 -5.75 -29.65 3.32
CA GLY A 10 -5.05 -28.87 4.36
C GLY A 10 -5.26 -27.36 4.35
N LEU A 11 -5.92 -26.80 3.34
CA LEU A 11 -6.00 -25.34 3.18
C LEU A 11 -7.33 -24.73 3.64
N LEU A 12 -8.27 -25.53 4.15
CA LEU A 12 -9.61 -25.04 4.52
C LEU A 12 -9.81 -24.80 6.03
N CYS A 13 -8.83 -25.06 6.87
CA CYS A 13 -8.95 -24.89 8.33
C CYS A 13 -8.25 -23.64 8.89
N LEU A 14 -7.72 -22.72 8.06
CA LEU A 14 -6.98 -21.55 8.54
C LEU A 14 -7.78 -20.23 8.53
N PHE A 15 -9.09 -20.26 8.22
CA PHE A 15 -9.95 -19.07 8.23
C PHE A 15 -10.97 -19.02 9.40
N ALA A 16 -10.82 -19.84 10.42
CA ALA A 16 -11.75 -19.85 11.56
C ALA A 16 -11.24 -19.16 12.82
N SER A 17 -10.21 -18.30 12.71
CA SER A 17 -9.83 -17.39 13.79
C SER A 17 -10.09 -15.93 13.40
N ILE A 18 -11.32 -15.63 12.97
CA ILE A 18 -11.82 -14.26 13.03
C ILE A 18 -12.03 -14.01 14.52
N GLY A 19 -11.06 -13.31 15.11
CA GLY A 19 -11.17 -12.84 16.48
C GLY A 19 -12.54 -12.20 16.67
N SER A 20 -13.27 -12.66 17.67
CA SER A 20 -14.42 -11.98 18.19
C SER A 20 -13.98 -10.55 18.50
N VAL A 21 -14.33 -9.61 17.61
CA VAL A 21 -14.41 -8.21 17.97
C VAL A 21 -15.38 -8.21 19.13
N ALA A 22 -14.87 -8.02 20.35
CA ALA A 22 -15.70 -7.77 21.50
C ALA A 22 -16.60 -6.60 21.09
N ALA A 23 -17.85 -6.90 20.79
CA ALA A 23 -18.87 -5.89 20.66
C ALA A 23 -18.78 -5.13 21.97
N GLN A 24 -18.31 -3.89 21.90
CA GLN A 24 -18.37 -2.98 23.03
C GLN A 24 -19.82 -3.03 23.46
N GLU A 25 -20.08 -3.52 24.69
CA GLU A 25 -21.40 -3.48 25.26
C GLU A 25 -21.87 -2.05 25.08
N VAL A 26 -22.90 -1.88 24.25
CA VAL A 26 -23.62 -0.61 24.16
C VAL A 26 -24.17 -0.46 25.55
N SER A 27 -23.46 0.30 26.38
CA SER A 27 -23.89 0.62 27.73
C SER A 27 -25.28 1.18 27.60
N ASP A 28 -26.23 0.51 28.23
CA ASP A 28 -27.65 0.83 28.18
C ASP A 28 -27.86 2.15 28.94
N TYR A 29 -27.61 3.27 28.26
CA TYR A 29 -27.71 4.61 28.82
C TYR A 29 -29.09 4.92 29.38
N SER A 30 -30.12 4.11 29.05
CA SER A 30 -31.47 4.25 29.57
C SER A 30 -31.59 3.87 31.07
N LYS A 31 -30.57 3.18 31.62
CA LYS A 31 -30.52 2.76 33.02
C LYS A 31 -29.74 3.70 33.94
N LEU A 32 -29.09 4.74 33.37
CA LEU A 32 -28.32 5.68 34.17
C LEU A 32 -29.23 6.52 35.07
N GLN A 33 -28.87 6.58 36.33
CA GLN A 33 -29.52 7.48 37.30
C GLN A 33 -28.89 8.88 37.20
N PRO A 34 -29.61 9.93 37.59
CA PRO A 34 -29.08 11.30 37.57
C PRO A 34 -27.75 11.48 38.31
N SER A 35 -27.51 10.69 39.37
CA SER A 35 -26.25 10.64 40.12
C SER A 35 -25.04 10.17 39.31
N ASP A 36 -25.26 9.32 38.29
CA ASP A 36 -24.18 8.68 37.53
C ASP A 36 -23.55 9.65 36.53
N TYR A 37 -24.32 10.68 36.10
CA TYR A 37 -23.82 11.68 35.15
C TYR A 37 -22.70 12.53 35.74
N SER A 38 -22.58 12.66 37.04
CA SER A 38 -21.51 13.40 37.68
C SER A 38 -20.12 12.75 37.47
N SER A 39 -20.11 11.41 37.37
CA SER A 39 -18.89 10.60 37.23
C SER A 39 -18.38 10.47 35.77
N ILE A 40 -19.18 10.86 34.78
CA ILE A 40 -18.80 10.73 33.38
C ILE A 40 -17.68 11.71 33.07
N THR A 41 -16.55 11.18 32.54
CA THR A 41 -15.41 11.96 32.05
C THR A 41 -15.12 11.58 30.60
N LEU A 42 -14.71 12.58 29.79
CA LEU A 42 -14.27 12.32 28.42
C LEU A 42 -12.83 11.80 28.40
N PRO A 43 -12.48 10.96 27.43
CA PRO A 43 -11.11 10.48 27.27
C PRO A 43 -10.15 11.64 26.95
N PRO A 44 -8.85 11.53 27.27
CA PRO A 44 -7.89 12.58 26.95
C PRO A 44 -7.73 12.75 25.43
N LEU A 45 -7.53 13.99 25.00
CA LEU A 45 -7.38 14.36 23.59
C LEU A 45 -6.23 13.61 22.86
N ASP A 46 -5.14 13.37 23.57
CA ASP A 46 -3.98 12.68 23.00
C ASP A 46 -4.32 11.27 22.54
N LEU A 47 -5.12 10.55 23.30
CA LEU A 47 -5.62 9.22 22.93
C LEU A 47 -6.47 9.27 21.66
N LEU A 48 -7.31 10.31 21.51
CA LEU A 48 -8.15 10.49 20.34
C LEU A 48 -7.30 10.81 19.09
N PHE A 49 -6.24 11.59 19.24
CA PHE A 49 -5.30 11.86 18.14
C PHE A 49 -4.51 10.62 17.71
N GLU A 50 -4.13 9.76 18.65
CA GLU A 50 -3.49 8.49 18.30
C GLU A 50 -4.44 7.57 17.55
N ASN A 51 -5.65 7.44 18.03
CA ASN A 51 -6.69 6.63 17.38
C ASN A 51 -7.03 7.18 15.98
N ALA A 52 -6.97 8.48 15.77
CA ALA A 52 -7.20 9.11 14.47
C ALA A 52 -6.21 8.63 13.39
N LYS A 53 -4.98 8.23 13.76
CA LYS A 53 -4.01 7.67 12.81
C LYS A 53 -4.42 6.31 12.24
N SER A 54 -5.31 5.60 12.91
CA SER A 54 -5.89 4.34 12.42
C SER A 54 -7.12 4.55 11.52
N ALA A 55 -7.58 5.78 11.35
CA ALA A 55 -8.72 6.09 10.50
C ALA A 55 -8.41 5.84 9.02
N PRO A 56 -9.37 5.29 8.24
CA PRO A 56 -9.18 4.97 6.82
C PRO A 56 -8.74 6.16 5.97
N THR A 57 -9.13 7.37 6.32
CA THR A 57 -8.74 8.62 5.64
C THR A 57 -7.24 8.91 5.79
N TYR A 58 -6.68 8.70 6.96
CA TYR A 58 -5.24 8.86 7.20
C TYR A 58 -4.44 7.71 6.57
N GLU A 59 -4.96 6.48 6.65
CA GLU A 59 -4.34 5.32 6.02
C GLU A 59 -4.26 5.51 4.51
N LEU A 60 -5.31 5.99 3.86
CA LEU A 60 -5.32 6.30 2.42
C LEU A 60 -4.22 7.30 2.05
N ALA A 61 -4.04 8.37 2.83
CA ALA A 61 -2.97 9.33 2.60
C ALA A 61 -1.57 8.71 2.78
N THR A 62 -1.42 7.80 3.75
CA THR A 62 -0.20 7.05 3.99
C THR A 62 0.13 6.11 2.83
N VAL A 63 -0.88 5.41 2.31
CA VAL A 63 -0.72 4.53 1.13
C VAL A 63 -0.35 5.33 -0.11
N LYS A 64 -0.95 6.49 -0.34
CA LYS A 64 -0.56 7.39 -1.44
C LYS A 64 0.92 7.77 -1.35
N GLU A 65 1.40 8.18 -0.17
CA GLU A 65 2.82 8.46 0.02
C GLU A 65 3.70 7.25 -0.30
N GLN A 66 3.31 6.05 0.13
CA GLN A 66 4.06 4.83 -0.17
C GLN A 66 4.11 4.53 -1.67
N ILE A 67 3.02 4.76 -2.40
CA ILE A 67 2.98 4.60 -3.86
C ILE A 67 4.00 5.53 -4.51
N GLU A 68 4.01 6.83 -4.15
CA GLU A 68 4.96 7.79 -4.72
C GLU A 68 6.42 7.44 -4.39
N ARG A 69 6.70 6.92 -3.19
CA ARG A 69 8.02 6.40 -2.81
C ARG A 69 8.44 5.20 -3.67
N LYS A 70 7.52 4.28 -3.98
CA LYS A 70 7.77 3.13 -4.86
C LYS A 70 8.01 3.56 -6.31
N LEU A 71 7.25 4.55 -6.79
CA LEU A 71 7.47 5.16 -8.10
C LEU A 71 8.85 5.84 -8.17
N LEU A 72 9.27 6.56 -7.13
CA LEU A 72 10.62 7.13 -7.07
C LEU A 72 11.70 6.04 -7.14
N ALA A 73 11.50 4.92 -6.45
CA ALA A 73 12.44 3.80 -6.52
C ALA A 73 12.48 3.18 -7.93
N LYS A 74 11.35 3.11 -8.64
CA LYS A 74 11.27 2.68 -10.03
C LYS A 74 12.02 3.63 -10.95
N GLU A 75 11.78 4.95 -10.84
CA GLU A 75 12.48 5.94 -11.67
C GLU A 75 14.00 5.93 -11.45
N LYS A 76 14.44 5.76 -10.21
CA LYS A 76 15.88 5.61 -9.91
C LYS A 76 16.51 4.38 -10.56
N ARG A 77 15.75 3.32 -10.83
CA ARG A 77 16.22 2.09 -11.49
C ARG A 77 16.02 2.12 -13.00
N ALA A 78 15.41 3.16 -13.56
CA ALA A 78 15.10 3.24 -14.98
C ALA A 78 16.34 3.19 -15.86
N PHE A 79 17.53 3.55 -15.33
CA PHE A 79 18.81 3.41 -16.05
C PHE A 79 19.12 1.95 -16.42
N LEU A 80 18.59 0.96 -15.67
CA LEU A 80 18.77 -0.46 -16.00
C LEU A 80 18.13 -0.84 -17.34
N GLY A 81 17.14 -0.07 -17.80
CA GLY A 81 16.52 -0.26 -19.11
C GLY A 81 17.49 0.02 -20.30
N PHE A 82 18.63 0.65 -20.03
CA PHE A 82 19.67 0.86 -21.05
C PHE A 82 20.48 -0.41 -21.33
N PHE A 83 20.40 -1.39 -20.44
CA PHE A 83 21.08 -2.67 -20.60
C PHE A 83 20.09 -3.71 -21.13
N SER A 84 20.48 -4.39 -22.20
CA SER A 84 19.72 -5.49 -22.78
C SER A 84 20.53 -6.77 -22.74
N LEU A 85 19.91 -7.84 -22.25
CA LEU A 85 20.47 -9.19 -22.31
C LEU A 85 19.61 -10.01 -23.28
N ARG A 86 20.23 -10.63 -24.26
CA ARG A 86 19.57 -11.50 -25.26
C ARG A 86 20.17 -12.87 -25.21
N GLY A 87 19.32 -13.88 -25.14
CA GLY A 87 19.69 -15.27 -25.27
C GLY A 87 18.81 -15.92 -26.33
N SER A 88 19.38 -16.64 -27.27
CA SER A 88 18.64 -17.46 -28.20
C SER A 88 19.23 -18.87 -28.23
N TYR A 89 18.34 -19.83 -28.32
CA TYR A 89 18.64 -21.23 -28.55
C TYR A 89 17.97 -21.67 -29.83
N GLN A 90 18.74 -22.28 -30.71
CA GLN A 90 18.26 -22.80 -31.98
C GLN A 90 18.69 -24.26 -32.10
N TYR A 91 17.76 -25.10 -32.50
CA TYR A 91 18.02 -26.50 -32.82
C TYR A 91 17.55 -26.77 -34.23
N GLY A 92 18.43 -27.28 -35.09
CA GLY A 92 18.09 -27.56 -36.46
C GLY A 92 19.29 -27.77 -37.35
N MET A 93 19.02 -27.94 -38.64
CA MET A 93 20.07 -28.00 -39.67
C MET A 93 20.38 -26.58 -40.14
N PHE A 94 21.58 -26.08 -39.84
CA PHE A 94 22.03 -24.76 -40.26
C PHE A 94 23.00 -24.97 -41.43
N GLY A 95 22.67 -24.43 -42.62
CA GLY A 95 23.57 -24.38 -43.76
C GLY A 95 24.62 -23.30 -43.57
N ASN A 96 25.89 -23.68 -43.52
CA ASN A 96 26.98 -22.72 -43.66
C ASN A 96 27.30 -22.55 -45.14
N GLU A 97 26.95 -21.40 -45.68
CA GLU A 97 27.45 -20.99 -46.99
C GLU A 97 28.92 -20.53 -46.83
N SER A 98 29.84 -21.45 -47.02
CA SER A 98 31.26 -21.06 -47.17
C SER A 98 31.58 -20.89 -48.64
N THR A 99 31.59 -19.65 -49.07
CA THR A 99 32.06 -19.29 -50.43
C THR A 99 33.58 -19.33 -50.44
N TYR A 100 34.16 -20.45 -50.85
CA TYR A 100 35.57 -20.48 -51.23
C TYR A 100 35.72 -19.91 -52.64
N THR A 101 36.27 -18.70 -52.73
CA THR A 101 36.64 -18.09 -53.98
C THR A 101 38.04 -18.54 -54.38
N ASP A 102 38.18 -19.81 -54.78
CA ASP A 102 39.36 -20.22 -55.48
C ASP A 102 39.01 -20.37 -56.96
N VAL A 103 39.78 -19.71 -57.82
CA VAL A 103 39.50 -19.42 -59.27
C VAL A 103 39.45 -20.67 -60.15
N ALA A 104 39.63 -21.87 -59.59
CA ALA A 104 39.68 -23.14 -60.30
C ALA A 104 38.65 -24.20 -59.97
N ILE A 105 37.77 -24.02 -58.99
CA ILE A 105 36.85 -25.05 -58.53
C ILE A 105 35.46 -24.47 -58.36
N ALA A 106 34.45 -25.13 -58.97
CA ALA A 106 33.03 -24.75 -58.80
C ALA A 106 32.63 -24.62 -57.30
N PRO A 107 31.81 -23.65 -56.96
CA PRO A 107 31.40 -23.45 -55.57
C PRO A 107 30.61 -24.69 -55.08
N TYR A 108 31.19 -25.43 -54.13
CA TYR A 108 30.47 -26.49 -53.42
C TYR A 108 29.67 -25.89 -52.28
N LEU A 109 28.35 -25.97 -52.40
CA LEU A 109 27.46 -25.70 -51.29
C LEU A 109 27.48 -26.93 -50.36
N THR A 110 28.17 -26.84 -49.25
CA THR A 110 28.17 -27.89 -48.26
C THR A 110 27.00 -27.64 -47.29
N TYR A 111 25.94 -28.41 -47.42
CA TYR A 111 24.86 -28.39 -46.47
C TYR A 111 25.21 -29.28 -45.28
N ALA A 112 25.10 -28.75 -44.08
CA ALA A 112 25.21 -29.58 -42.88
C ALA A 112 23.99 -30.53 -42.81
N THR A 113 24.27 -31.83 -42.88
CA THR A 113 23.24 -32.90 -42.85
C THR A 113 22.87 -33.35 -41.48
N GLN A 114 23.49 -32.79 -40.43
CA GLN A 114 23.23 -33.14 -39.04
C GLN A 114 22.63 -31.93 -38.30
N ALA A 115 21.63 -32.25 -37.44
CA ALA A 115 21.05 -31.26 -36.56
C ALA A 115 22.09 -30.75 -35.54
N GLN A 116 22.22 -29.47 -35.42
CA GLN A 116 23.16 -28.79 -34.54
C GLN A 116 22.41 -27.94 -33.51
N ASN A 117 23.00 -27.82 -32.33
CA ASN A 117 22.55 -26.92 -31.30
C ASN A 117 23.29 -25.60 -31.40
N GLY A 118 22.57 -24.52 -31.64
CA GLY A 118 23.12 -23.15 -31.65
C GLY A 118 22.71 -22.40 -30.39
N TYR A 119 23.68 -21.88 -29.65
CA TYR A 119 23.47 -21.00 -28.52
C TYR A 119 24.03 -19.63 -28.83
N THR A 120 23.23 -18.60 -28.69
CA THR A 120 23.69 -17.22 -28.81
C THR A 120 23.35 -16.46 -27.55
N VAL A 121 24.36 -15.94 -26.88
CA VAL A 121 24.19 -15.05 -25.72
C VAL A 121 24.85 -13.73 -26.07
N GLY A 122 24.06 -12.66 -25.99
CA GLY A 122 24.53 -11.31 -26.28
C GLY A 122 24.09 -10.33 -25.20
N ALA A 123 24.99 -9.45 -24.80
CA ALA A 123 24.67 -8.30 -23.97
C ALA A 123 24.82 -7.04 -24.82
N GLY A 124 23.86 -6.13 -24.71
CA GLY A 124 23.88 -4.86 -25.42
C GLY A 124 23.60 -3.70 -24.46
N VAL A 125 24.22 -2.56 -24.77
CA VAL A 125 23.95 -1.28 -24.09
C VAL A 125 23.40 -0.33 -25.16
N ASN A 126 22.17 0.14 -24.93
CA ASN A 126 21.53 1.14 -25.79
C ASN A 126 21.18 2.35 -24.94
N ILE A 127 21.94 3.42 -25.09
CA ILE A 127 21.78 4.65 -24.31
C ILE A 127 21.20 5.73 -25.23
N PRO A 128 19.90 5.98 -25.22
CA PRO A 128 19.31 7.13 -25.90
C PRO A 128 19.76 8.40 -25.17
N LEU A 129 20.34 9.36 -25.89
CA LEU A 129 20.88 10.59 -25.30
C LEU A 129 19.80 11.45 -24.63
N ASP A 130 18.62 11.51 -25.23
CA ASP A 130 17.44 12.15 -24.66
C ASP A 130 16.99 11.49 -23.35
N GLY A 131 17.03 10.15 -23.29
CA GLY A 131 16.69 9.39 -22.11
C GLY A 131 17.61 9.64 -20.90
N LEU A 132 18.89 9.93 -21.13
CA LEU A 132 19.85 10.24 -20.06
C LEU A 132 19.55 11.58 -19.38
N PHE A 133 19.26 12.62 -20.16
CA PHE A 133 18.93 13.94 -19.64
C PHE A 133 17.54 13.95 -18.98
N ASP A 134 16.56 13.28 -19.60
CA ASP A 134 15.21 13.16 -19.09
C ASP A 134 15.16 12.37 -17.77
N LEU A 135 15.97 11.33 -17.61
CA LEU A 135 16.01 10.52 -16.39
C LEU A 135 16.25 11.36 -15.13
N THR A 136 17.20 12.29 -15.20
CA THR A 136 17.50 13.18 -14.08
C THR A 136 16.32 14.10 -13.74
N ALA A 137 15.65 14.63 -14.75
CA ALA A 137 14.47 15.48 -14.57
C ALA A 137 13.30 14.68 -14.01
N ARG A 138 13.06 13.45 -14.48
CA ARG A 138 12.03 12.53 -13.98
C ARG A 138 12.24 12.18 -12.50
N VAL A 139 13.46 11.85 -12.12
CA VAL A 139 13.80 11.56 -10.71
C VAL A 139 13.58 12.79 -9.82
N LYS A 140 13.97 14.00 -10.29
CA LYS A 140 13.73 15.24 -9.55
C LYS A 140 12.23 15.50 -9.38
N ARG A 141 11.45 15.40 -10.46
CA ARG A 141 9.99 15.55 -10.44
C ARG A 141 9.34 14.55 -9.47
N GLN A 142 9.77 13.28 -9.53
CA GLN A 142 9.21 12.26 -8.65
C GLN A 142 9.58 12.46 -7.16
N LYS A 143 10.74 13.06 -6.87
CA LYS A 143 11.06 13.49 -5.48
C LYS A 143 10.10 14.56 -4.99
N LEU A 144 9.71 15.50 -5.83
CA LEU A 144 8.72 16.52 -5.47
C LEU A 144 7.33 15.89 -5.24
N ASN A 145 6.92 14.93 -6.07
CA ASN A 145 5.66 14.21 -5.88
C ASN A 145 5.63 13.47 -4.52
N VAL A 146 6.73 12.83 -4.13
CA VAL A 146 6.84 12.23 -2.79
C VAL A 146 6.68 13.30 -1.70
N ARG A 147 7.31 14.47 -1.86
CA ARG A 147 7.18 15.56 -0.89
C ARG A 147 5.75 16.09 -0.81
N THR A 148 5.08 16.24 -1.96
CA THR A 148 3.66 16.63 -2.02
C THR A 148 2.79 15.63 -1.27
N ALA A 149 2.95 14.33 -1.53
CA ALA A 149 2.18 13.30 -0.84
C ALA A 149 2.43 13.27 0.69
N GLN A 150 3.65 13.59 1.14
CA GLN A 150 3.95 13.76 2.57
C GLN A 150 3.18 14.93 3.18
N LEU A 151 3.20 16.07 2.50
CA LEU A 151 2.48 17.26 2.95
C LEU A 151 0.96 17.04 2.94
N GLU A 152 0.43 16.36 1.94
CA GLU A 152 -1.00 15.99 1.89
C GLU A 152 -1.39 15.13 3.10
N ARG A 153 -0.55 14.17 3.49
CA ARG A 153 -0.80 13.36 4.69
C ARG A 153 -0.77 14.22 5.96
N GLU A 154 0.19 15.14 6.07
CA GLU A 154 0.30 16.05 7.22
C GLU A 154 -0.92 16.96 7.31
N VAL A 155 -1.32 17.58 6.18
CA VAL A 155 -2.53 18.42 6.10
C VAL A 155 -3.76 17.61 6.52
N LYS A 156 -3.90 16.38 6.02
CA LYS A 156 -5.03 15.52 6.36
C LYS A 156 -5.10 15.21 7.85
N PHE A 157 -3.95 14.97 8.47
CA PHE A 157 -3.89 14.77 9.93
C PHE A 157 -4.28 16.03 10.71
N GLU A 158 -3.85 17.21 10.29
CA GLU A 158 -4.23 18.47 10.92
C GLU A 158 -5.73 18.78 10.74
N GLU A 159 -6.33 18.45 9.59
CA GLU A 159 -7.78 18.55 9.39
C GLU A 159 -8.54 17.66 10.38
N MET A 160 -8.11 16.41 10.54
CA MET A 160 -8.70 15.47 11.49
C MET A 160 -8.56 15.96 12.94
N LYS A 161 -7.40 16.49 13.32
CA LYS A 161 -7.22 17.09 14.65
C LYS A 161 -8.19 18.24 14.91
N LYS A 162 -8.36 19.14 13.94
CA LYS A 162 -9.32 20.24 14.06
C LYS A 162 -10.74 19.74 14.28
N GLU A 163 -11.15 18.72 13.52
CA GLU A 163 -12.48 18.12 13.64
C GLU A 163 -12.65 17.47 15.04
N ILE A 164 -11.66 16.72 15.50
CA ILE A 164 -11.67 16.09 16.83
C ILE A 164 -11.79 17.16 17.93
N ILE A 165 -11.01 18.24 17.85
CA ILE A 165 -11.07 19.33 18.86
C ILE A 165 -12.45 19.97 18.88
N LEU A 166 -13.06 20.21 17.72
CA LEU A 166 -14.39 20.80 17.63
C LEU A 166 -15.45 19.89 18.22
N LEU A 167 -15.40 18.61 17.88
CA LEU A 167 -16.33 17.62 18.42
C LEU A 167 -16.13 17.44 19.94
N TYR A 168 -14.89 17.45 20.42
CA TYR A 168 -14.56 17.34 21.84
C TYR A 168 -15.08 18.54 22.64
N ALA A 169 -14.91 19.76 22.11
CA ALA A 169 -15.44 20.97 22.74
C ALA A 169 -16.97 20.93 22.81
N THR A 170 -17.62 20.47 21.73
CA THR A 170 -19.07 20.32 21.67
C THR A 170 -19.55 19.27 22.69
N ALA A 171 -18.88 18.11 22.74
CA ALA A 171 -19.19 17.04 23.68
C ALA A 171 -19.01 17.49 25.15
N THR A 172 -17.93 18.25 25.44
CA THR A 172 -17.67 18.81 26.77
C THR A 172 -18.78 19.79 27.18
N SER A 173 -19.21 20.66 26.26
CA SER A 173 -20.31 21.58 26.52
C SER A 173 -21.62 20.84 26.81
N GLN A 174 -21.96 19.86 25.99
CA GLN A 174 -23.17 19.05 26.18
C GLN A 174 -23.12 18.24 27.49
N LEU A 175 -21.96 17.69 27.86
CA LEU A 175 -21.76 16.98 29.10
C LEU A 175 -22.01 17.91 30.32
N ASN A 176 -21.51 19.15 30.25
CA ASN A 176 -21.73 20.13 31.30
C ASN A 176 -23.23 20.49 31.45
N ILE A 177 -23.93 20.70 30.32
CA ILE A 177 -25.38 20.94 30.33
C ILE A 177 -26.11 19.75 30.91
N LEU A 178 -25.73 18.52 30.57
CA LEU A 178 -26.32 17.30 31.10
C LEU A 178 -26.14 17.20 32.62
N LYS A 179 -24.95 17.50 33.14
CA LYS A 179 -24.67 17.52 34.58
C LYS A 179 -25.52 18.55 35.32
N LEU A 180 -25.63 19.77 34.81
CA LEU A 180 -26.46 20.81 35.37
C LEU A 180 -27.95 20.42 35.40
N ASN A 181 -28.45 19.82 34.32
CA ASN A 181 -29.83 19.34 34.28
C ASN A 181 -30.09 18.20 35.26
N ALA A 182 -29.12 17.28 35.43
CA ALA A 182 -29.22 16.20 36.40
C ALA A 182 -29.24 16.73 37.85
N GLU A 183 -28.42 17.73 38.16
CA GLU A 183 -28.42 18.41 39.46
C GLU A 183 -29.74 19.13 39.73
N ALA A 184 -30.27 19.86 38.74
CA ALA A 184 -31.55 20.52 38.85
C ALA A 184 -32.69 19.55 39.10
N LEU A 185 -32.68 18.38 38.41
CA LEU A 185 -33.68 17.33 38.60
C LEU A 185 -33.61 16.70 40.02
N MET A 186 -32.39 16.48 40.53
CA MET A 186 -32.21 15.99 41.90
C MET A 186 -32.75 16.98 42.93
N LEU A 187 -32.47 18.28 42.76
CA LEU A 187 -32.98 19.34 43.63
C LEU A 187 -34.51 19.43 43.60
N ALA A 188 -35.10 19.36 42.40
CA ALA A 188 -36.56 19.35 42.26
C ALA A 188 -37.21 18.14 42.96
N ASN A 189 -36.64 16.94 42.81
CA ASN A 189 -37.16 15.75 43.49
C ASN A 189 -37.09 15.87 45.01
N VAL A 190 -36.03 16.48 45.57
CA VAL A 190 -35.94 16.73 47.01
C VAL A 190 -37.02 17.71 47.46
N GLN A 191 -37.31 18.76 46.70
CA GLN A 191 -38.37 19.71 47.04
C GLN A 191 -39.78 19.09 47.01
N TYR A 192 -40.02 18.12 46.11
CA TYR A 192 -41.31 17.43 46.06
C TYR A 192 -41.49 16.35 47.12
N SER A 193 -40.44 15.92 47.79
CA SER A 193 -40.43 14.90 48.82
C SER A 193 -40.59 15.47 50.25
N ILE A 194 -40.64 16.80 50.40
CA ILE A 194 -40.89 17.54 51.62
C ILE A 194 -42.35 17.98 51.64
#